data_8b7a3ab329a95c846e25910c336a8ddd
#
_entry.id   8b7a3ab329a95c846e25910c336a8ddd
#
_cell.length_a   1.000
_cell.length_b   1.000
_cell.length_c   1.000
_cell.angle_alpha   90.00
_cell.angle_beta   90.00
_cell.angle_gamma   90.00
#
_symmetry.space_group_name_H-M   'P 1'
#
loop_
_entity.id
_entity.type
_entity.pdbx_description
1 polymer ?
#
loop_
_entity_poly.entity_id
_entity_poly.type
_entity_poly.pdbx_seq_one_letter_code
_entity_poly.pdbx_strand_id
1 'polypeptide(L)'
;MANERVNRSPLSAREGKVYLDGVLIADTCKFQVVFKPDVWSGKQLSEPGTNRRWIGYDIEVTIEEWKTTRRYRNMIDSYLKDGKTHELTIQGVQTDKNSDFYATNKSETVTCVGCVPTDDINLIDMDTDGDVVKESIKFGAKRLA
;
A
#
# COMPACT_ATOMS: atom_id res chain seq x y z
N MET A 1 -27.50 -21.03 -5.17
CA MET A 1 -27.72 -19.57 -5.01
C MET A 1 -26.49 -18.93 -4.35
N ALA A 2 -26.10 -19.36 -3.15
CA ALA A 2 -24.91 -18.82 -2.47
C ALA A 2 -23.63 -19.03 -3.26
N ASN A 3 -23.47 -20.17 -3.94
CA ASN A 3 -22.26 -20.48 -4.71
C ASN A 3 -22.06 -19.55 -5.92
N GLU A 4 -23.12 -19.13 -6.54
CA GLU A 4 -23.05 -18.21 -7.68
C GLU A 4 -22.53 -16.83 -7.26
N ARG A 5 -22.96 -16.36 -6.08
CA ARG A 5 -22.47 -15.10 -5.53
C ARG A 5 -20.98 -15.17 -5.21
N VAL A 6 -20.53 -16.29 -4.66
CA VAL A 6 -19.10 -16.46 -4.33
C VAL A 6 -18.22 -16.37 -5.57
N ASN A 7 -18.71 -16.85 -6.73
CA ASN A 7 -17.96 -16.75 -7.98
C ASN A 7 -17.95 -15.35 -8.58
N ARG A 8 -18.94 -14.51 -8.25
CA ARG A 8 -19.13 -13.19 -8.86
C ARG A 8 -18.72 -12.03 -7.97
N SER A 9 -18.69 -12.24 -6.66
CA SER A 9 -18.45 -11.17 -5.69
C SER A 9 -16.99 -10.82 -5.48
N PRO A 10 -16.03 -11.76 -5.53
CA PRO A 10 -14.63 -11.42 -5.27
C PRO A 10 -14.08 -10.41 -6.28
N LEU A 11 -13.32 -9.47 -5.76
CA LEU A 11 -12.72 -8.39 -6.53
C LEU A 11 -11.39 -8.83 -7.13
N SER A 12 -11.25 -8.68 -8.45
CA SER A 12 -9.99 -8.97 -9.13
C SER A 12 -9.02 -7.80 -8.97
N ALA A 13 -7.76 -8.10 -8.72
CA ALA A 13 -6.70 -7.09 -8.63
C ALA A 13 -6.13 -6.69 -9.99
N ARG A 14 -6.56 -7.32 -11.08
CA ARG A 14 -5.92 -7.14 -12.40
C ARG A 14 -6.10 -5.75 -13.00
N GLU A 15 -7.18 -5.05 -12.63
CA GLU A 15 -7.48 -3.71 -13.12
C GLU A 15 -7.10 -2.62 -12.11
N GLY A 16 -6.30 -2.96 -11.12
CA GLY A 16 -5.81 -2.00 -10.14
C GLY A 16 -4.85 -0.99 -10.74
N LYS A 17 -4.87 0.22 -10.20
CA LYS A 17 -3.97 1.30 -10.59
C LYS A 17 -3.36 1.93 -9.36
N VAL A 18 -2.09 2.31 -9.45
CA VAL A 18 -1.36 2.99 -8.38
C VAL A 18 -0.82 4.31 -8.91
N TYR A 19 -1.08 5.38 -8.16
CA TYR A 19 -0.59 6.72 -8.47
C TYR A 19 0.36 7.20 -7.39
N LEU A 20 1.50 7.73 -7.80
CA LEU A 20 2.49 8.33 -6.94
C LEU A 20 2.53 9.83 -7.24
N ASP A 21 2.12 10.67 -6.29
CA ASP A 21 1.97 12.12 -6.47
C ASP A 21 1.15 12.51 -7.72
N GLY A 22 0.10 11.72 -8.00
CA GLY A 22 -0.77 11.94 -9.14
C GLY A 22 -0.30 11.34 -10.46
N VAL A 23 0.87 10.69 -10.48
CA VAL A 23 1.43 10.05 -11.67
C VAL A 23 1.18 8.55 -11.61
N LEU A 24 0.58 7.99 -12.65
CA LEU A 24 0.31 6.56 -12.75
C LEU A 24 1.62 5.76 -12.83
N ILE A 25 1.76 4.77 -11.97
CA ILE A 25 2.86 3.81 -12.02
C ILE A 25 2.37 2.57 -12.77
N ALA A 26 2.67 2.50 -14.07
CA ALA A 26 2.16 1.44 -14.93
C ALA A 26 2.86 0.08 -14.72
N ASP A 27 4.05 0.09 -14.13
CA ASP A 27 4.89 -1.09 -13.94
C ASP A 27 4.72 -1.77 -12.57
N THR A 28 3.69 -1.40 -11.80
CA THR A 28 3.40 -1.99 -10.50
C THR A 28 2.90 -3.42 -10.65
N CYS A 29 3.55 -4.35 -9.92
CA CYS A 29 3.15 -5.75 -9.86
C CYS A 29 2.30 -6.05 -8.64
N LYS A 30 2.57 -5.35 -7.52
CA LYS A 30 1.89 -5.58 -6.25
C LYS A 30 1.75 -4.26 -5.51
N PHE A 31 0.60 -4.07 -4.92
CA PHE A 31 0.31 -2.91 -4.08
C PHE A 31 -0.50 -3.37 -2.88
N GLN A 32 -0.08 -2.95 -1.69
CA GLN A 32 -0.77 -3.32 -0.45
C GLN A 32 -0.72 -2.16 0.53
N VAL A 33 -1.86 -1.85 1.11
CA VAL A 33 -1.98 -0.88 2.21
C VAL A 33 -2.51 -1.62 3.42
N VAL A 34 -1.79 -1.55 4.54
CA VAL A 34 -2.17 -2.20 5.78
C VAL A 34 -2.35 -1.16 6.87
N PHE A 35 -3.51 -1.15 7.48
CA PHE A 35 -3.81 -0.33 8.65
C PHE A 35 -3.48 -1.15 9.89
N LYS A 36 -2.59 -0.62 10.72
CA LYS A 36 -2.14 -1.28 11.96
C LYS A 36 -2.61 -0.46 13.16
N PRO A 37 -3.67 -0.88 13.84
CA PRO A 37 -4.11 -0.17 15.03
C PRO A 37 -3.15 -0.41 16.20
N ASP A 38 -2.95 0.62 16.99
CA ASP A 38 -2.23 0.54 18.25
C ASP A 38 -3.25 0.34 19.35
N VAL A 39 -3.27 -0.83 19.96
CA VAL A 39 -4.36 -1.29 20.82
C VAL A 39 -3.95 -1.26 22.29
N TRP A 40 -4.69 -0.53 23.09
CA TRP A 40 -4.66 -0.65 24.55
C TRP A 40 -5.58 -1.78 24.97
N SER A 41 -5.14 -2.60 25.93
CA SER A 41 -5.93 -3.70 26.48
C SER A 41 -5.92 -3.65 27.99
N GLY A 42 -7.06 -3.93 28.62
CA GLY A 42 -7.16 -3.97 30.07
C GLY A 42 -8.39 -4.75 30.52
N LYS A 43 -8.34 -5.21 31.77
CA LYS A 43 -9.43 -5.95 32.40
C LYS A 43 -9.93 -5.19 33.60
N GLN A 44 -11.24 -5.21 33.83
CA GLN A 44 -11.87 -4.72 35.03
C GLN A 44 -12.03 -5.84 36.06
N LEU A 45 -12.10 -5.45 37.33
CA LEU A 45 -12.44 -6.38 38.39
C LEU A 45 -13.84 -6.94 38.17
N SER A 46 -14.02 -8.22 38.40
CA SER A 46 -15.29 -8.94 38.28
C SER A 46 -15.75 -9.18 36.85
N GLU A 47 -15.00 -8.76 35.83
CA GLU A 47 -15.32 -9.05 34.43
C GLU A 47 -14.28 -9.98 33.83
N PRO A 48 -14.70 -11.11 33.24
CA PRO A 48 -13.75 -12.03 32.60
C PRO A 48 -13.25 -11.57 31.24
N GLY A 49 -13.98 -10.66 30.58
CA GLY A 49 -13.63 -10.16 29.25
C GLY A 49 -12.53 -9.12 29.28
N THR A 50 -11.78 -9.01 28.19
CA THR A 50 -10.75 -8.00 28.01
C THR A 50 -11.31 -6.83 27.23
N ASN A 51 -11.16 -5.61 27.77
CA ASN A 51 -11.52 -4.38 27.08
C ASN A 51 -10.37 -3.94 26.20
N ARG A 52 -10.68 -3.46 25.00
CA ARG A 52 -9.68 -2.99 24.05
C ARG A 52 -10.09 -1.65 23.45
N ARG A 53 -9.11 -0.78 23.26
CA ARG A 53 -9.32 0.53 22.66
C ARG A 53 -8.16 0.85 21.71
N TRP A 54 -8.48 1.45 20.58
CA TRP A 54 -7.46 1.97 19.68
C TRP A 54 -6.98 3.32 20.21
N ILE A 55 -5.68 3.43 20.49
CA ILE A 55 -5.05 4.66 20.99
C ILE A 55 -4.17 5.32 19.95
N GLY A 56 -3.99 4.71 18.82
CA GLY A 56 -3.21 5.22 17.71
C GLY A 56 -3.28 4.27 16.54
N TYR A 57 -2.53 4.56 15.50
CA TYR A 57 -2.44 3.70 14.33
C TYR A 57 -1.14 3.93 13.57
N ASP A 58 -0.80 2.98 12.72
CA ASP A 58 0.25 3.10 11.73
C ASP A 58 -0.27 2.54 10.42
N ILE A 59 0.20 3.10 9.32
CA ILE A 59 -0.20 2.68 7.99
C ILE A 59 1.04 2.28 7.22
N GLU A 60 1.07 1.04 6.75
CA GLU A 60 2.17 0.51 5.96
C GLU A 60 1.73 0.32 4.51
N VAL A 61 2.51 0.86 3.59
CA VAL A 61 2.27 0.73 2.15
C VAL A 61 3.43 -0.04 1.54
N THR A 62 3.12 -1.09 0.79
CA THR A 62 4.11 -1.89 0.07
C THR A 62 3.84 -1.79 -1.42
N ILE A 63 4.86 -1.41 -2.17
CA ILE A 63 4.82 -1.35 -3.64
C ILE A 63 5.90 -2.27 -4.18
N GLU A 64 5.51 -3.17 -5.07
CA GLU A 64 6.44 -4.01 -5.81
C GLU A 64 6.24 -3.72 -7.29
N GLU A 65 7.32 -3.38 -7.98
CA GLU A 65 7.27 -2.96 -9.38
C GLU A 65 8.49 -3.44 -10.16
N TRP A 66 8.37 -3.49 -11.47
CA TRP A 66 9.52 -3.71 -12.34
C TRP A 66 10.35 -2.44 -12.41
N LYS A 67 11.67 -2.61 -12.46
CA LYS A 67 12.58 -1.47 -12.53
C LYS A 67 12.63 -0.94 -13.96
N THR A 68 11.85 0.10 -14.21
CA THR A 68 11.82 0.79 -15.51
C THR A 68 12.28 2.24 -15.43
N THR A 69 12.38 2.80 -14.21
CA THR A 69 12.78 4.19 -13.99
C THR A 69 13.72 4.30 -12.80
N ARG A 70 14.26 5.50 -12.59
CA ARG A 70 15.13 5.80 -11.45
C ARG A 70 14.41 6.62 -10.37
N ARG A 71 13.11 6.44 -10.23
CA ARG A 71 12.29 7.29 -9.33
C ARG A 71 12.78 7.28 -7.88
N TYR A 72 13.12 6.12 -7.33
CA TYR A 72 13.61 6.03 -5.95
C TYR A 72 15.05 6.52 -5.81
N ARG A 73 15.88 6.29 -6.80
CA ARG A 73 17.24 6.82 -6.83
C ARG A 73 17.23 8.35 -6.84
N ASN A 74 16.36 8.95 -7.63
CA ASN A 74 16.23 10.40 -7.69
C ASN A 74 15.79 10.97 -6.34
N MET A 75 14.89 10.28 -5.63
CA MET A 75 14.45 10.67 -4.30
C MET A 75 15.61 10.64 -3.30
N ILE A 76 16.44 9.60 -3.34
CA ILE A 76 17.62 9.48 -2.48
C ILE A 76 18.65 10.57 -2.79
N ASP A 77 18.91 10.81 -4.07
CA ASP A 77 19.85 11.84 -4.48
C ASP A 77 19.40 13.24 -4.03
N SER A 78 18.10 13.51 -4.07
CA SER A 78 17.53 14.74 -3.57
C SER A 78 17.75 14.90 -2.06
N TYR A 79 17.55 13.84 -1.28
CA TYR A 79 17.80 13.84 0.15
C TYR A 79 19.29 14.09 0.47
N LEU A 80 20.19 13.41 -0.25
CA LEU A 80 21.63 13.56 -0.03
C LEU A 80 22.12 14.97 -0.36
N LYS A 81 21.40 15.67 -1.23
CA LYS A 81 21.74 17.03 -1.63
C LYS A 81 21.25 18.07 -0.64
N ASP A 82 20.01 17.97 -0.15
CA ASP A 82 19.40 19.01 0.69
C ASP A 82 19.10 18.58 2.13
N GLY A 83 19.21 17.30 2.45
CA GLY A 83 18.99 16.76 3.79
C GLY A 83 17.53 16.74 4.24
N LYS A 84 16.59 16.95 3.33
CA LYS A 84 15.17 16.96 3.66
C LYS A 84 14.49 15.64 3.35
N THR A 85 13.66 15.17 4.29
CA THR A 85 12.86 13.96 4.09
C THR A 85 11.84 14.20 3.00
N HIS A 86 11.78 13.26 2.07
CA HIS A 86 10.83 13.31 0.95
C HIS A 86 9.52 12.64 1.35
N GLU A 87 8.42 13.37 1.25
CA GLU A 87 7.09 12.85 1.52
C GLU A 87 6.30 12.70 0.21
N LEU A 88 5.58 11.60 0.10
CA LEU A 88 4.80 11.25 -1.08
C LEU A 88 3.34 11.06 -0.75
N THR A 89 2.48 11.26 -1.73
CA THR A 89 1.07 10.85 -1.66
C THR A 89 0.89 9.65 -2.59
N ILE A 90 0.41 8.54 -2.03
CA ILE A 90 0.23 7.29 -2.77
C ILE A 90 -1.25 6.96 -2.79
N GLN A 91 -1.80 6.74 -3.98
CA GLN A 91 -3.19 6.39 -4.17
C GLN A 91 -3.30 5.06 -4.91
N GLY A 92 -4.05 4.14 -4.33
CA GLY A 92 -4.40 2.88 -4.97
C GLY A 92 -5.88 2.88 -5.36
N VAL A 93 -6.16 2.49 -6.57
CA VAL A 93 -7.53 2.35 -7.08
C VAL A 93 -7.73 0.92 -7.52
N GLN A 94 -8.72 0.25 -6.95
CA GLN A 94 -9.07 -1.12 -7.29
C GLN A 94 -10.46 -1.14 -7.91
N THR A 95 -10.55 -1.59 -9.15
CA THR A 95 -11.77 -1.60 -9.93
C THR A 95 -11.92 -2.95 -10.62
N ASP A 96 -13.10 -3.54 -10.53
CA ASP A 96 -13.46 -4.72 -11.30
C ASP A 96 -14.92 -4.61 -11.72
N LYS A 97 -15.15 -4.19 -12.94
CA LYS A 97 -16.48 -3.93 -13.48
C LYS A 97 -17.34 -5.20 -13.60
N ASN A 98 -16.70 -6.37 -13.59
CA ASN A 98 -17.38 -7.66 -13.71
C ASN A 98 -17.74 -8.26 -12.36
N SER A 99 -17.35 -7.63 -11.26
CA SER A 99 -17.65 -8.09 -9.91
C SER A 99 -18.93 -7.46 -9.38
N ASP A 100 -19.65 -8.20 -8.53
CA ASP A 100 -20.80 -7.66 -7.80
C ASP A 100 -20.39 -6.51 -6.87
N PHE A 101 -19.12 -6.47 -6.42
CA PHE A 101 -18.57 -5.37 -5.65
C PHE A 101 -18.69 -4.04 -6.40
N TYR A 102 -18.39 -4.02 -7.70
CA TYR A 102 -18.49 -2.82 -8.52
C TYR A 102 -19.94 -2.31 -8.63
N ALA A 103 -20.89 -3.22 -8.73
CA ALA A 103 -22.30 -2.85 -8.84
C ALA A 103 -22.79 -2.08 -7.60
N THR A 104 -22.25 -2.42 -6.42
CA THR A 104 -22.62 -1.77 -5.14
C THR A 104 -21.71 -0.61 -4.78
N ASN A 105 -20.40 -0.76 -4.92
CA ASN A 105 -19.40 0.16 -4.36
C ASN A 105 -18.59 0.90 -5.42
N LYS A 106 -18.69 0.52 -6.69
CA LYS A 106 -17.86 1.01 -7.80
C LYS A 106 -16.40 0.65 -7.59
N SER A 107 -15.54 1.63 -7.42
CA SER A 107 -14.11 1.42 -7.18
C SER A 107 -13.78 1.59 -5.72
N GLU A 108 -12.84 0.81 -5.22
CA GLU A 108 -12.23 1.05 -3.92
C GLU A 108 -10.99 1.91 -4.12
N THR A 109 -10.96 3.06 -3.50
CA THR A 109 -9.84 4.00 -3.60
C THR A 109 -9.29 4.28 -2.21
N VAL A 110 -7.98 4.10 -2.05
CA VAL A 110 -7.27 4.41 -0.81
C VAL A 110 -6.17 5.41 -1.12
N THR A 111 -6.20 6.56 -0.46
CA THR A 111 -5.19 7.60 -0.60
C THR A 111 -4.40 7.72 0.69
N CYS A 112 -3.10 7.49 0.60
CA CYS A 112 -2.17 7.58 1.74
C CYS A 112 -1.39 8.88 1.64
N VAL A 113 -1.40 9.67 2.70
CA VAL A 113 -0.76 10.98 2.76
C VAL A 113 0.42 10.94 3.71
N GLY A 114 1.49 11.66 3.35
CA GLY A 114 2.70 11.73 4.17
C GLY A 114 3.47 10.42 4.16
N CYS A 115 3.57 9.79 3.00
CA CYS A 115 4.29 8.53 2.86
C CYS A 115 5.80 8.76 2.81
N VAL A 116 6.52 8.07 3.69
CA VAL A 116 7.98 8.11 3.78
C VAL A 116 8.51 6.69 3.73
N PRO A 117 9.54 6.42 2.91
CA PRO A 117 10.17 5.09 2.93
C PRO A 117 10.71 4.76 4.31
N THR A 118 10.35 3.58 4.82
CA THR A 118 10.73 3.15 6.18
C THR A 118 11.73 2.02 6.20
N ASP A 119 11.86 1.29 5.11
CA ASP A 119 12.79 0.17 4.98
C ASP A 119 13.90 0.48 3.99
N ASP A 120 14.83 -0.46 3.90
CA ASP A 120 15.95 -0.38 2.98
C ASP A 120 15.45 -0.26 1.54
N ILE A 121 16.09 0.61 0.78
CA ILE A 121 15.82 0.78 -0.64
C ILE A 121 16.95 0.12 -1.41
N ASN A 122 16.62 -0.89 -2.20
CA ASN A 122 17.60 -1.61 -3.01
C ASN A 122 17.93 -0.78 -4.24
N LEU A 123 19.15 -0.27 -4.30
CA LEU A 123 19.59 0.63 -5.37
C LEU A 123 19.99 -0.12 -6.64
N ILE A 124 20.63 -1.25 -6.46
CA ILE A 124 21.06 -2.08 -7.58
C ILE A 124 21.01 -3.54 -7.15
N ASP A 125 20.43 -4.36 -8.00
CA ASP A 125 20.31 -5.78 -7.75
C ASP A 125 20.49 -6.50 -9.08
N MET A 126 21.56 -7.28 -9.17
CA MET A 126 21.92 -8.01 -10.39
C MET A 126 22.07 -9.49 -10.05
N ASP A 127 21.26 -10.30 -10.71
CA ASP A 127 21.26 -11.74 -10.53
C ASP A 127 21.26 -12.41 -11.91
N THR A 128 22.22 -13.32 -12.13
CA THR A 128 22.36 -14.02 -13.41
C THR A 128 21.18 -14.96 -13.69
N ASP A 129 20.47 -15.39 -12.65
CA ASP A 129 19.30 -16.25 -12.77
C ASP A 129 17.98 -15.48 -12.92
N GLY A 130 18.02 -14.16 -12.76
CA GLY A 130 16.84 -13.31 -12.86
C GLY A 130 16.61 -12.82 -14.28
N ASP A 131 15.36 -12.90 -14.73
CA ASP A 131 14.99 -12.41 -16.06
C ASP A 131 14.75 -10.90 -16.07
N VAL A 132 14.05 -10.40 -15.05
CA VAL A 132 13.65 -8.98 -14.94
C VAL A 132 13.86 -8.50 -13.52
N VAL A 133 14.41 -7.31 -13.38
CA VAL A 133 14.64 -6.71 -12.06
C VAL A 133 13.34 -6.15 -11.50
N LYS A 134 13.01 -6.57 -10.29
CA LYS A 134 11.88 -6.05 -9.51
C LYS A 134 12.39 -5.24 -8.34
N GLU A 135 11.65 -4.20 -8.00
CA GLU A 135 11.90 -3.39 -6.82
C GLU A 135 10.73 -3.54 -5.86
N SER A 136 11.04 -3.74 -4.58
CA SER A 136 10.05 -3.73 -3.51
C SER A 136 10.42 -2.65 -2.52
N ILE A 137 9.47 -1.78 -2.20
CA ILE A 137 9.72 -0.68 -1.28
C ILE A 137 8.53 -0.54 -0.33
N LYS A 138 8.84 -0.26 0.94
CA LYS A 138 7.84 -0.04 1.98
C LYS A 138 7.85 1.40 2.44
N PHE A 139 6.65 1.92 2.62
CA PHE A 139 6.44 3.27 3.13
C PHE A 139 5.62 3.22 4.40
N GLY A 140 5.85 4.20 5.28
CA GLY A 140 4.94 4.49 6.36
C GLY A 140 4.13 5.73 6.02
N ALA A 141 2.81 5.66 6.06
CA ALA A 141 1.95 6.79 5.80
C ALA A 141 1.47 7.42 7.10
N LYS A 142 1.29 8.73 7.08
CA LYS A 142 0.84 9.46 8.26
C LYS A 142 -0.66 9.31 8.48
N ARG A 143 -1.44 9.38 7.41
CA ARG A 143 -2.90 9.29 7.48
C ARG A 143 -3.49 8.85 6.15
N LEU A 144 -4.76 8.46 6.20
CA LEU A 144 -5.58 8.27 5.00
C LEU A 144 -6.38 9.54 4.73
N ALA A 145 -6.44 9.91 3.49
CA ALA A 145 -7.26 11.05 3.09
C ALA A 145 -8.72 10.64 2.85
#